data_ebd10b4dc6975f92dfcfa88bd1d49cad
#
_entry.id   ebd10b4dc6975f92dfcfa88bd1d49cad
#
_cell.length_a   1.000
_cell.length_b   1.000
_cell.length_c   1.000
_cell.angle_alpha   90.00
_cell.angle_beta   90.00
_cell.angle_gamma   90.00
#
_symmetry.space_group_name_H-M   'P 1'
#
loop_
_entity.id
_entity.type
_entity.pdbx_description
1 polymer ?
#
loop_
_entity_poly.entity_id
_entity_poly.type
_entity_poly.pdbx_seq_one_letter_code
_entity_poly.pdbx_strand_id
1 'polypeptide(L)'
;MKIFISHQQADTALAASIAKRLWLYHTINSYLDVIDPESSKKGDQLGDHIRDELGKCDQLLAVVSYATKGSWWVPWEIGVATEKDYPIATYAGDKTSLPEYLKKWPYLQSEQELDVYAKVSKQAHETYVNNKRHLNEEVSRKSGRRLFYRQLREKLGQS
;
A
#
# COMPACT_ATOMS: atom_id res chain seq x y z
N MET A 1 -9.05 8.30 5.36
CA MET A 1 -8.07 7.55 4.53
C MET A 1 -7.85 6.18 5.14
N LYS A 2 -7.84 5.14 4.29
CA LYS A 2 -7.60 3.75 4.66
C LYS A 2 -6.55 3.13 3.74
N ILE A 3 -5.58 2.43 4.30
CA ILE A 3 -4.50 1.78 3.55
C ILE A 3 -4.71 0.27 3.54
N PHE A 4 -4.64 -0.35 2.37
CA PHE A 4 -4.58 -1.80 2.23
C PHE A 4 -3.12 -2.25 2.45
N ILE A 5 -2.86 -3.09 3.45
CA ILE A 5 -1.54 -3.66 3.73
C ILE A 5 -1.49 -5.07 3.20
N SER A 6 -0.91 -5.21 2.01
CA SER A 6 -0.65 -6.49 1.34
C SER A 6 0.56 -7.16 1.98
N HIS A 7 0.45 -8.40 2.39
CA HIS A 7 1.56 -9.13 2.99
C HIS A 7 1.39 -10.65 2.86
N GLN A 8 2.46 -11.36 2.97
CA GLN A 8 2.49 -12.81 3.06
C GLN A 8 2.27 -13.25 4.50
N GLN A 9 1.66 -14.40 4.74
CA GLN A 9 1.34 -14.91 6.08
C GLN A 9 2.55 -14.86 7.04
N ALA A 10 3.75 -15.18 6.56
CA ALA A 10 4.97 -15.09 7.37
C ALA A 10 5.29 -13.67 7.87
N ASP A 11 4.75 -12.64 7.20
CA ASP A 11 4.97 -11.22 7.52
C ASP A 11 3.83 -10.61 8.34
N THR A 12 2.87 -11.39 8.82
CA THR A 12 1.69 -10.89 9.55
C THR A 12 2.06 -10.06 10.78
N ALA A 13 3.07 -10.48 11.55
CA ALA A 13 3.50 -9.73 12.73
C ALA A 13 4.09 -8.36 12.36
N LEU A 14 4.86 -8.29 11.28
CA LEU A 14 5.42 -7.05 10.75
C LEU A 14 4.31 -6.14 10.20
N ALA A 15 3.40 -6.69 9.41
CA ALA A 15 2.25 -5.95 8.88
C ALA A 15 1.36 -5.38 9.99
N ALA A 16 1.13 -6.15 11.06
CA ALA A 16 0.38 -5.70 12.23
C ALA A 16 1.10 -4.55 12.98
N SER A 17 2.44 -4.62 13.12
CA SER A 17 3.22 -3.54 13.73
C SER A 17 3.17 -2.26 12.91
N ILE A 18 3.23 -2.36 11.58
CA ILE A 18 3.07 -1.25 10.64
C ILE A 18 1.67 -0.62 10.79
N ALA A 19 0.61 -1.42 10.77
CA ALA A 19 -0.76 -0.95 10.95
C ALA A 19 -0.95 -0.22 12.30
N LYS A 20 -0.41 -0.79 13.38
CA LYS A 20 -0.45 -0.18 14.71
C LYS A 20 0.27 1.18 14.72
N ARG A 21 1.45 1.29 14.10
CA ARG A 21 2.18 2.56 14.01
C ARG A 21 1.42 3.60 13.23
N LEU A 22 0.87 3.24 12.07
CA LEU A 22 0.05 4.12 11.24
C LEU A 22 -1.17 4.64 12.01
N TRP A 23 -1.81 3.81 12.79
CA TRP A 23 -2.93 4.22 13.62
C TRP A 23 -2.51 5.14 14.78
N LEU A 24 -1.54 4.72 15.60
CA LEU A 24 -1.17 5.42 16.83
C LEU A 24 -0.54 6.80 16.59
N TYR A 25 0.33 6.92 15.57
CA TYR A 25 1.07 8.15 15.32
C TYR A 25 0.48 9.02 14.21
N HIS A 26 -0.34 8.44 13.34
CA HIS A 26 -0.83 9.16 12.17
C HIS A 26 -2.35 9.12 12.00
N THR A 27 -3.07 8.39 12.84
CA THR A 27 -4.54 8.23 12.78
C THR A 27 -4.99 7.70 11.41
N ILE A 28 -4.20 6.80 10.83
CA ILE A 28 -4.47 6.16 9.55
C ILE A 28 -4.99 4.75 9.78
N ASN A 29 -6.20 4.46 9.31
CA ASN A 29 -6.78 3.13 9.32
C ASN A 29 -6.08 2.23 8.29
N SER A 30 -5.94 0.95 8.62
CA SER A 30 -5.40 -0.05 7.71
C SER A 30 -6.32 -1.26 7.62
N TYR A 31 -6.35 -1.88 6.45
CA TYR A 31 -6.87 -3.22 6.25
C TYR A 31 -5.68 -4.16 6.09
N LEU A 32 -5.66 -5.18 6.92
CA LEU A 32 -4.67 -6.26 6.86
C LEU A 32 -5.34 -7.44 6.17
N ASP A 33 -4.85 -7.78 4.99
CA ASP A 33 -5.29 -8.99 4.34
C ASP A 33 -4.46 -10.17 4.87
N VAL A 34 -5.07 -10.95 5.73
CA VAL A 34 -4.52 -12.21 6.18
C VAL A 34 -5.14 -13.29 5.32
N ILE A 35 -4.43 -13.72 4.29
CA ILE A 35 -4.82 -14.91 3.54
C ILE A 35 -4.53 -16.11 4.44
N ASP A 36 -5.55 -16.49 5.21
CA ASP A 36 -5.54 -17.74 5.93
C ASP A 36 -5.76 -18.89 4.92
N PRO A 37 -4.77 -19.78 4.73
CA PRO A 37 -4.93 -20.96 3.87
C PRO A 37 -6.11 -21.85 4.28
N GLU A 38 -6.56 -21.75 5.53
CA GLU A 38 -7.70 -22.49 6.08
C GLU A 38 -9.02 -21.68 6.01
N SER A 39 -8.98 -20.44 5.48
CA SER A 39 -10.21 -19.66 5.37
C SER A 39 -11.26 -20.39 4.52
N SER A 40 -12.50 -20.25 4.93
CA SER A 40 -13.66 -20.85 4.24
C SER A 40 -13.87 -20.33 2.80
N LYS A 41 -13.18 -19.23 2.44
CA LYS A 41 -13.21 -18.65 1.10
C LYS A 41 -12.07 -19.23 0.28
N LYS A 42 -12.40 -20.01 -0.73
CA LYS A 42 -11.43 -20.66 -1.63
C LYS A 42 -11.62 -20.16 -3.07
N GLY A 43 -10.53 -20.13 -3.82
CA GLY A 43 -10.54 -19.88 -5.25
C GLY A 43 -10.99 -18.47 -5.63
N ASP A 44 -11.93 -18.37 -6.54
CA ASP A 44 -12.49 -17.16 -7.12
C ASP A 44 -13.12 -16.23 -6.07
N GLN A 45 -13.83 -16.78 -5.07
CA GLN A 45 -14.45 -16.02 -4.00
C GLN A 45 -13.42 -15.25 -3.14
N LEU A 46 -12.22 -15.78 -2.96
CA LEU A 46 -11.16 -15.11 -2.23
C LEU A 46 -10.65 -13.90 -3.04
N GLY A 47 -10.44 -14.07 -4.33
CA GLY A 47 -10.02 -12.98 -5.23
C GLY A 47 -11.02 -11.83 -5.25
N ASP A 48 -12.30 -12.14 -5.36
CA ASP A 48 -13.37 -11.13 -5.33
C ASP A 48 -13.43 -10.41 -3.98
N HIS A 49 -13.32 -11.14 -2.87
CA HIS A 49 -13.28 -10.54 -1.54
C HIS A 49 -12.11 -9.56 -1.36
N ILE A 50 -10.90 -9.96 -1.75
CA ILE A 50 -9.71 -9.09 -1.68
C ILE A 50 -9.90 -7.84 -2.53
N ARG A 51 -10.42 -8.01 -3.75
CA ARG A 51 -10.69 -6.90 -4.67
C ARG A 51 -11.72 -5.92 -4.11
N ASP A 52 -12.74 -6.42 -3.42
CA ASP A 52 -13.75 -5.60 -2.75
C ASP A 52 -13.16 -4.84 -1.56
N GLU A 53 -12.35 -5.49 -0.71
CA GLU A 53 -11.69 -4.83 0.42
C GLU A 53 -10.66 -3.80 -0.05
N LEU A 54 -9.88 -4.11 -1.09
CA LEU A 54 -8.98 -3.15 -1.73
C LEU A 54 -9.77 -1.96 -2.29
N GLY A 55 -10.97 -2.20 -2.85
CA GLY A 55 -11.87 -1.16 -3.34
C GLY A 55 -12.33 -0.16 -2.28
N LYS A 56 -12.29 -0.53 -1.00
CA LYS A 56 -12.63 0.32 0.15
C LYS A 56 -11.43 1.08 0.71
N CYS A 57 -10.26 0.91 0.11
CA CYS A 57 -9.01 1.55 0.50
C CYS A 57 -8.60 2.63 -0.50
N ASP A 58 -7.74 3.54 -0.05
CA ASP A 58 -7.25 4.66 -0.86
C ASP A 58 -5.88 4.39 -1.48
N GLN A 59 -5.12 3.48 -0.91
CA GLN A 59 -3.73 3.17 -1.27
C GLN A 59 -3.40 1.72 -0.93
N LEU A 60 -2.32 1.22 -1.52
CA LEU A 60 -1.72 -0.07 -1.18
C LEU A 60 -0.30 0.10 -0.65
N LEU A 61 0.00 -0.52 0.48
CA LEU A 61 1.34 -0.71 1.03
C LEU A 61 1.67 -2.20 1.01
N ALA A 62 2.62 -2.61 0.17
CA ALA A 62 3.07 -4.01 0.11
C ALA A 62 4.23 -4.23 1.10
N VAL A 63 4.04 -5.13 2.06
CA VAL A 63 5.10 -5.59 2.94
C VAL A 63 5.85 -6.71 2.24
N VAL A 64 7.13 -6.49 2.00
CA VAL A 64 7.98 -7.37 1.21
C VAL A 64 9.12 -7.90 2.05
N SER A 65 9.23 -9.23 2.12
CA SER A 65 10.31 -9.95 2.76
C SER A 65 10.86 -11.04 1.83
N TYR A 66 11.79 -11.82 2.33
CA TYR A 66 12.23 -13.02 1.61
C TYR A 66 11.07 -14.00 1.33
N ALA A 67 10.11 -14.08 2.26
CA ALA A 67 8.94 -14.96 2.12
C ALA A 67 8.01 -14.53 0.96
N THR A 68 8.03 -13.26 0.57
CA THR A 68 7.21 -12.75 -0.55
C THR A 68 7.55 -13.39 -1.89
N LYS A 69 8.76 -13.92 -2.05
CA LYS A 69 9.17 -14.62 -3.29
C LYS A 69 8.28 -15.81 -3.65
N GLY A 70 7.69 -16.46 -2.65
CA GLY A 70 6.75 -17.57 -2.83
C GLY A 70 5.28 -17.17 -2.87
N SER A 71 4.99 -15.88 -2.75
CA SER A 71 3.61 -15.40 -2.75
C SER A 71 3.08 -15.20 -4.16
N TRP A 72 1.87 -15.71 -4.43
CA TRP A 72 1.09 -15.40 -5.62
C TRP A 72 0.17 -14.19 -5.41
N TRP A 73 -0.21 -13.95 -4.16
CA TRP A 73 -1.22 -12.94 -3.82
C TRP A 73 -0.65 -11.52 -3.80
N VAL A 74 0.49 -11.30 -3.17
CA VAL A 74 1.08 -9.95 -3.10
C VAL A 74 1.30 -9.35 -4.50
N PRO A 75 1.88 -10.07 -5.49
CA PRO A 75 1.96 -9.57 -6.86
C PRO A 75 0.59 -9.32 -7.51
N TRP A 76 -0.39 -10.18 -7.25
CA TRP A 76 -1.74 -10.02 -7.78
C TRP A 76 -2.44 -8.77 -7.22
N GLU A 77 -2.36 -8.54 -5.92
CA GLU A 77 -2.91 -7.34 -5.25
C GLU A 77 -2.26 -6.04 -5.75
N ILE A 78 -0.94 -6.06 -5.96
CA ILE A 78 -0.21 -4.95 -6.59
C ILE A 78 -0.73 -4.72 -8.03
N GLY A 79 -1.01 -5.77 -8.78
CA GLY A 79 -1.61 -5.68 -10.11
C GLY A 79 -2.99 -5.02 -10.09
N VAL A 80 -3.86 -5.45 -9.18
CA VAL A 80 -5.20 -4.86 -9.00
C VAL A 80 -5.13 -3.39 -8.58
N ALA A 81 -4.23 -3.05 -7.63
CA ALA A 81 -4.03 -1.67 -7.21
C ALA A 81 -3.47 -0.78 -8.35
N THR A 82 -2.61 -1.35 -9.20
CA THR A 82 -2.06 -0.67 -10.37
C THR A 82 -3.14 -0.36 -11.40
N GLU A 83 -4.03 -1.30 -11.68
CA GLU A 83 -5.17 -1.12 -12.58
C GLU A 83 -6.12 -0.03 -12.07
N LYS A 84 -6.36 0.01 -10.76
CA LYS A 84 -7.20 1.03 -10.11
C LYS A 84 -6.52 2.40 -9.96
N ASP A 85 -5.32 2.58 -10.47
CA ASP A 85 -4.54 3.83 -10.34
C ASP A 85 -4.27 4.25 -8.88
N TYR A 86 -4.19 3.31 -7.95
CA TYR A 86 -3.90 3.61 -6.55
C TYR A 86 -2.44 4.02 -6.34
N PRO A 87 -2.16 4.92 -5.39
CA PRO A 87 -0.81 5.09 -4.87
C PRO A 87 -0.31 3.77 -4.26
N ILE A 88 0.89 3.35 -4.64
CA ILE A 88 1.52 2.12 -4.18
C ILE A 88 2.90 2.46 -3.60
N ALA A 89 3.22 1.87 -2.45
CA ALA A 89 4.57 1.85 -1.90
C ALA A 89 4.88 0.44 -1.38
N THR A 90 6.16 0.13 -1.19
CA THR A 90 6.59 -1.12 -0.58
C THR A 90 7.32 -0.84 0.74
N TYR A 91 7.13 -1.71 1.72
CA TYR A 91 7.93 -1.74 2.93
C TYR A 91 8.82 -2.98 2.89
N ALA A 92 10.11 -2.77 2.77
CA ALA A 92 11.14 -3.81 2.71
C ALA A 92 12.07 -3.67 3.93
N GLY A 93 11.55 -4.03 5.11
CA GLY A 93 12.36 -4.10 6.32
C GLY A 93 13.58 -5.02 6.13
N ASP A 94 14.56 -4.92 7.01
CA ASP A 94 15.76 -5.76 7.03
C ASP A 94 16.62 -5.71 5.75
N LYS A 95 16.57 -4.61 4.99
CA LYS A 95 17.35 -4.44 3.75
C LYS A 95 17.12 -5.58 2.74
N THR A 96 15.95 -6.18 2.75
CA THR A 96 15.58 -7.19 1.74
C THR A 96 15.76 -6.61 0.35
N SER A 97 16.53 -7.30 -0.49
CA SER A 97 16.69 -6.90 -1.89
C SER A 97 15.36 -7.03 -2.61
N LEU A 98 14.83 -5.87 -3.06
CA LEU A 98 13.59 -5.83 -3.82
C LEU A 98 13.79 -6.43 -5.21
N PRO A 99 12.83 -7.22 -5.70
CA PRO A 99 12.73 -7.54 -7.12
C PRO A 99 12.71 -6.26 -7.96
N GLU A 100 13.30 -6.31 -9.15
CA GLU A 100 13.44 -5.11 -9.99
C GLU A 100 12.11 -4.44 -10.32
N TYR A 101 11.04 -5.22 -10.56
CA TYR A 101 9.72 -4.68 -10.85
C TYR A 101 9.12 -3.87 -9.70
N LEU A 102 9.51 -4.16 -8.45
CA LEU A 102 9.02 -3.40 -7.28
C LEU A 102 9.73 -2.06 -7.11
N LYS A 103 10.89 -1.86 -7.72
CA LYS A 103 11.60 -0.57 -7.73
C LYS A 103 10.85 0.52 -8.53
N LYS A 104 9.84 0.13 -9.29
CA LYS A 104 8.92 1.05 -9.94
C LYS A 104 8.20 1.96 -8.93
N TRP A 105 7.97 1.49 -7.72
CA TRP A 105 7.28 2.24 -6.65
C TRP A 105 8.26 2.66 -5.55
N PRO A 106 7.96 3.73 -4.78
CA PRO A 106 8.73 4.09 -3.60
C PRO A 106 8.81 2.93 -2.62
N TYR A 107 9.96 2.76 -1.98
CA TYR A 107 10.17 1.71 -0.99
C TYR A 107 10.69 2.29 0.32
N LEU A 108 10.25 1.69 1.41
CA LEU A 108 10.52 2.07 2.79
C LEU A 108 11.36 0.97 3.45
N GLN A 109 12.37 1.35 4.23
CA GLN A 109 13.30 0.42 4.87
C GLN A 109 13.39 0.63 6.40
N SER A 110 12.63 1.59 6.94
CA SER A 110 12.65 1.91 8.35
C SER A 110 11.30 2.47 8.84
N GLU A 111 11.12 2.48 10.15
CA GLU A 111 9.95 3.10 10.79
C GLU A 111 9.90 4.62 10.54
N GLN A 112 11.04 5.29 10.49
CA GLN A 112 11.12 6.71 10.18
C GLN A 112 10.63 7.00 8.75
N GLU A 113 10.99 6.15 7.79
CA GLU A 113 10.50 6.25 6.42
C GLU A 113 9.00 5.92 6.31
N LEU A 114 8.48 5.02 7.16
CA LEU A 114 7.05 4.78 7.28
C LEU A 114 6.31 6.03 7.78
N ASP A 115 6.89 6.79 8.71
CA ASP A 115 6.32 8.06 9.17
C ASP A 115 6.32 9.14 8.06
N VAL A 116 7.37 9.17 7.24
CA VAL A 116 7.43 10.03 6.04
C VAL A 116 6.33 9.64 5.06
N TYR A 117 6.18 8.34 4.77
CA TYR A 117 5.12 7.81 3.93
C TYR A 117 3.73 8.21 4.44
N ALA A 118 3.47 8.06 5.74
CA ALA A 118 2.19 8.41 6.34
C ALA A 118 1.82 9.89 6.14
N LYS A 119 2.78 10.79 6.36
CA LYS A 119 2.59 12.24 6.17
C LYS A 119 2.30 12.58 4.70
N VAL A 120 3.09 12.03 3.77
CA VAL A 120 2.90 12.25 2.33
C VAL A 120 1.56 11.68 1.85
N SER A 121 1.18 10.51 2.34
CA SER A 121 -0.10 9.86 2.03
C SER A 121 -1.29 10.73 2.43
N LYS A 122 -1.25 11.32 3.62
CA LYS A 122 -2.31 12.24 4.09
C LYS A 122 -2.41 13.48 3.20
N GLN A 123 -1.27 14.11 2.87
CA GLN A 123 -1.25 15.29 1.99
C GLN A 123 -1.79 14.99 0.59
N ALA A 124 -1.41 13.85 0.02
CA ALA A 124 -1.89 13.42 -1.29
C ALA A 124 -3.40 13.12 -1.27
N HIS A 125 -3.89 12.48 -0.21
CA HIS A 125 -5.31 12.21 -0.02
C HIS A 125 -6.12 13.50 0.15
N GLU A 126 -5.66 14.46 0.94
CA GLU A 126 -6.29 15.78 1.08
C GLU A 126 -6.36 16.51 -0.27
N THR A 127 -5.29 16.46 -1.06
CA THR A 127 -5.28 17.02 -2.42
C THR A 127 -6.31 16.34 -3.32
N TYR A 128 -6.41 15.01 -3.27
CA TYR A 128 -7.42 14.27 -4.01
C TYR A 128 -8.84 14.70 -3.60
N VAL A 129 -9.14 14.74 -2.30
CA VAL A 129 -10.46 15.10 -1.77
C VAL A 129 -10.84 16.55 -2.15
N ASN A 130 -9.89 17.48 -2.05
CA ASN A 130 -10.12 18.86 -2.43
C ASN A 130 -10.36 19.02 -3.93
N ASN A 131 -9.57 18.36 -4.76
CA ASN A 131 -9.72 18.40 -6.21
C ASN A 131 -11.04 17.77 -6.67
N LYS A 132 -11.51 16.70 -6.02
CA LYS A 132 -12.78 16.04 -6.34
C LYS A 132 -14.00 16.96 -6.22
N ARG A 133 -13.89 18.07 -5.48
CA ARG A 133 -14.97 19.08 -5.36
C ARG A 133 -15.14 19.92 -6.62
N HIS A 134 -14.10 20.01 -7.46
CA HIS A 134 -14.05 20.91 -8.61
C HIS A 134 -13.68 20.23 -9.92
N LEU A 135 -13.13 19.02 -9.85
CA LEU A 135 -12.66 18.24 -10.99
C LEU A 135 -13.35 16.87 -11.00
N ASN A 136 -13.30 16.19 -12.14
CA ASN A 136 -13.78 14.82 -12.20
C ASN A 136 -12.86 13.87 -11.37
N GLU A 137 -13.38 12.70 -11.03
CA GLU A 137 -12.71 11.77 -10.16
C GLU A 137 -11.37 11.28 -10.72
N GLU A 138 -11.29 11.01 -12.01
CA GLU A 138 -10.07 10.52 -12.67
C GLU A 138 -8.93 11.54 -12.59
N VAL A 139 -9.21 12.81 -12.91
CA VAL A 139 -8.22 13.89 -12.84
C VAL A 139 -7.76 14.11 -11.40
N SER A 140 -8.69 14.07 -10.45
CA SER A 140 -8.38 14.24 -9.03
C SER A 140 -7.49 13.11 -8.50
N ARG A 141 -7.77 11.86 -8.89
CA ARG A 141 -6.99 10.68 -8.53
C ARG A 141 -5.58 10.74 -9.12
N LYS A 142 -5.45 11.06 -10.41
CA LYS A 142 -4.15 11.23 -11.08
C LYS A 142 -3.30 12.33 -10.45
N SER A 143 -3.93 13.44 -10.06
CA SER A 143 -3.24 14.56 -9.39
C SER A 143 -2.70 14.17 -8.02
N GLY A 144 -3.53 13.56 -7.18
CA GLY A 144 -3.12 13.06 -5.85
C GLY A 144 -2.01 12.02 -5.95
N ARG A 145 -2.12 11.07 -6.89
CA ARG A 145 -1.09 10.04 -7.13
C ARG A 145 0.24 10.62 -7.59
N ARG A 146 0.24 11.61 -8.51
CA ARG A 146 1.47 12.29 -8.94
C ARG A 146 2.14 13.01 -7.79
N LEU A 147 1.37 13.69 -6.96
CA LEU A 147 1.88 14.38 -5.77
C LEU A 147 2.51 13.37 -4.80
N PHE A 148 1.83 12.26 -4.53
CA PHE A 148 2.32 11.19 -3.67
C PHE A 148 3.69 10.68 -4.13
N TYR A 149 3.82 10.25 -5.39
CA TYR A 149 5.09 9.69 -5.88
C TYR A 149 6.21 10.70 -5.88
N ARG A 150 5.96 11.93 -6.35
CA ARG A 150 6.98 12.98 -6.37
C ARG A 150 7.50 13.29 -4.97
N GLN A 151 6.60 13.58 -4.03
CA GLN A 151 6.99 13.95 -2.67
C GLN A 151 7.63 12.81 -1.89
N LEU A 152 7.11 11.59 -2.05
CA LEU A 152 7.64 10.45 -1.32
C LEU A 152 9.05 10.11 -1.81
N ARG A 153 9.28 10.04 -3.13
CA ARG A 153 10.61 9.80 -3.69
C ARG A 153 11.61 10.89 -3.29
N GLU A 154 11.23 12.16 -3.40
CA GLU A 154 12.07 13.29 -2.99
C GLU A 154 12.50 13.17 -1.52
N LYS A 155 11.55 12.89 -0.61
CA LYS A 155 11.84 12.77 0.83
C LYS A 155 12.64 11.52 1.20
N LEU A 156 12.56 10.46 0.40
CA LEU A 156 13.31 9.23 0.58
C LEU A 156 14.65 9.22 -0.19
N GLY A 157 14.96 10.27 -0.96
CA GLY A 157 16.15 10.31 -1.80
C GLY A 157 16.15 9.28 -2.93
N GLN A 158 14.96 8.91 -3.44
CA GLN A 158 14.78 7.93 -4.52
C GLN A 158 14.48 8.63 -5.84
N SER A 159 15.12 8.16 -6.91
CA SER A 159 14.91 8.65 -8.27
C SER A 159 13.71 8.00 -8.96
#